data_67917381ef13e2e6421f6b4351981c03
#
_entry.id   67917381ef13e2e6421f6b4351981c03
#
_cell.length_a   1.000
_cell.length_b   1.000
_cell.length_c   1.000
_cell.angle_alpha   90.00
_cell.angle_beta   90.00
_cell.angle_gamma   90.00
#
_symmetry.space_group_name_H-M   'P 1'
#
loop_
_entity.id
_entity.type
_entity.pdbx_description
1 polymer ?
#
loop_
_entity_poly.entity_id
_entity_poly.type
_entity_poly.pdbx_seq_one_letter_code
_entity_poly.pdbx_strand_id
1 'polypeptide(L)'
;MNLDLRTVSAIYINLKKDVKKDFEMKRLMVDFGFKNVIRVEGNVIPDRHLAGCSLSHYNALHEIDPPFIIFEDDCVIKNNTPEIEIPDDADAVYLGVSSWGRMNAHSGPFVQYEKVDENLVRVYNMLGAHAILYLNQEYASMCSRIAQNGYDIADHQDIGFAEIQRYFNVYALNDPLFYQTSSNGTNEPLTSYPTQELMQPHRSFWKPTALY
;
A
#
# COMPACT_ATOMS: atom_id res chain seq x y z
N MET A 1 13.29 -15.32 0.61
CA MET A 1 12.81 -15.95 1.86
C MET A 1 11.32 -16.26 1.77
N ASN A 2 10.86 -17.32 2.49
CA ASN A 2 9.42 -17.58 2.63
C ASN A 2 8.90 -16.89 3.88
N LEU A 3 7.81 -16.13 3.74
CA LEU A 3 7.21 -15.37 4.81
C LEU A 3 5.73 -15.73 4.97
N ASP A 4 5.34 -16.13 6.18
CA ASP A 4 3.93 -16.27 6.56
C ASP A 4 3.41 -14.92 7.11
N LEU A 5 2.61 -14.22 6.31
CA LEU A 5 2.05 -12.91 6.64
C LEU A 5 1.20 -12.90 7.91
N ARG A 6 0.64 -14.05 8.31
CA ARG A 6 -0.15 -14.18 9.55
C ARG A 6 0.68 -13.95 10.81
N THR A 7 2.01 -14.11 10.69
CA THR A 7 2.96 -13.89 11.80
C THR A 7 3.48 -12.46 11.87
N VAL A 8 3.27 -11.68 10.81
CA VAL A 8 3.61 -10.27 10.74
C VAL A 8 2.52 -9.43 11.41
N SER A 9 2.88 -8.37 12.10
CA SER A 9 1.92 -7.46 12.70
C SER A 9 1.15 -6.69 11.61
N ALA A 10 -0.17 -6.72 11.67
CA ALA A 10 -1.07 -6.02 10.76
C ALA A 10 -1.57 -4.74 11.44
N ILE A 11 -1.30 -3.59 10.84
CA ILE A 11 -1.78 -2.28 11.28
C ILE A 11 -2.86 -1.85 10.31
N TYR A 12 -4.03 -1.43 10.78
CA TYR A 12 -5.00 -0.81 9.89
C TYR A 12 -5.40 0.58 10.38
N ILE A 13 -5.51 1.50 9.42
CA ILE A 13 -5.89 2.88 9.65
C ILE A 13 -7.40 2.99 9.44
N ASN A 14 -8.13 3.52 10.43
CA ASN A 14 -9.57 3.70 10.31
C ASN A 14 -10.04 4.91 11.09
N LEU A 15 -10.92 5.72 10.47
CA LEU A 15 -11.53 6.88 11.12
C LEU A 15 -12.50 6.43 12.21
N LYS A 16 -12.47 7.07 13.37
CA LYS A 16 -13.37 6.76 14.52
C LYS A 16 -14.85 6.75 14.13
N LYS A 17 -15.25 7.62 13.19
CA LYS A 17 -16.64 7.73 12.74
C LYS A 17 -17.06 6.57 11.81
N ASP A 18 -16.11 5.89 11.15
CA ASP A 18 -16.39 4.89 10.12
C ASP A 18 -16.48 3.47 10.74
N VAL A 19 -17.44 3.29 11.64
CA VAL A 19 -17.67 2.06 12.42
C VAL A 19 -17.90 0.85 11.53
N LYS A 20 -18.55 1.03 10.38
CA LYS A 20 -18.80 -0.06 9.42
C LYS A 20 -17.48 -0.58 8.83
N LYS A 21 -16.62 0.32 8.39
CA LYS A 21 -15.29 -0.02 7.87
C LYS A 21 -14.42 -0.68 8.95
N ASP A 22 -14.45 -0.17 10.19
CA ASP A 22 -13.76 -0.81 11.33
C ASP A 22 -14.20 -2.27 11.51
N PHE A 23 -15.51 -2.53 11.44
CA PHE A 23 -16.04 -3.89 11.53
C PHE A 23 -15.58 -4.77 10.37
N GLU A 24 -15.61 -4.23 9.14
CA GLU A 24 -15.16 -4.94 7.92
C GLU A 24 -13.66 -5.26 8.00
N MET A 25 -12.83 -4.32 8.45
CA MET A 25 -11.40 -4.55 8.66
C MET A 25 -11.11 -5.60 9.74
N LYS A 26 -11.79 -5.56 10.87
CA LYS A 26 -11.66 -6.59 11.91
C LYS A 26 -12.01 -7.98 11.38
N ARG A 27 -13.06 -8.07 10.56
CA ARG A 27 -13.41 -9.33 9.90
C ARG A 27 -12.33 -9.77 8.92
N LEU A 28 -11.82 -8.86 8.09
CA LEU A 28 -10.71 -9.14 7.17
C LEU A 28 -9.50 -9.69 7.93
N MET A 29 -9.12 -9.08 9.05
CA MET A 29 -7.98 -9.53 9.85
C MET A 29 -8.16 -10.95 10.39
N VAL A 30 -9.38 -11.27 10.84
CA VAL A 30 -9.72 -12.63 11.31
C VAL A 30 -9.76 -13.62 10.15
N ASP A 31 -10.42 -13.27 9.05
CA ASP A 31 -10.62 -14.15 7.88
C ASP A 31 -9.27 -14.48 7.20
N PHE A 32 -8.33 -13.54 7.18
CA PHE A 32 -6.97 -13.78 6.68
C PHE A 32 -6.10 -14.54 7.69
N GLY A 33 -6.40 -14.43 8.98
CA GLY A 33 -5.71 -15.13 10.06
C GLY A 33 -4.55 -14.38 10.70
N PHE A 34 -4.53 -13.05 10.65
CA PHE A 34 -3.53 -12.23 11.34
C PHE A 34 -3.58 -12.44 12.86
N LYS A 35 -2.41 -12.69 13.49
CA LYS A 35 -2.29 -12.96 14.93
C LYS A 35 -2.13 -11.69 15.75
N ASN A 36 -1.44 -10.69 15.20
CA ASN A 36 -1.18 -9.40 15.84
C ASN A 36 -1.82 -8.29 15.02
N VAL A 37 -2.84 -7.65 15.56
CA VAL A 37 -3.60 -6.61 14.86
C VAL A 37 -3.60 -5.34 15.70
N ILE A 38 -3.21 -4.23 15.09
CA ILE A 38 -3.19 -2.90 15.68
C ILE A 38 -4.13 -2.01 14.88
N ARG A 39 -5.05 -1.32 15.56
CA ARG A 39 -5.86 -0.27 14.94
C ARG A 39 -5.26 1.10 15.24
N VAL A 40 -4.95 1.84 14.21
CA VAL A 40 -4.54 3.24 14.30
C VAL A 40 -5.74 4.12 13.97
N GLU A 41 -6.04 5.08 14.85
CA GLU A 41 -7.11 6.04 14.58
C GLU A 41 -6.69 7.00 13.47
N GLY A 42 -7.45 7.03 12.40
CA GLY A 42 -7.24 7.94 11.28
C GLY A 42 -7.56 9.40 11.68
N ASN A 43 -6.81 10.32 11.09
CA ASN A 43 -6.91 11.74 11.40
C ASN A 43 -7.89 12.46 10.48
N VAL A 44 -8.79 13.25 11.03
CA VAL A 44 -9.68 14.14 10.29
C VAL A 44 -9.19 15.56 10.46
N ILE A 45 -8.75 16.19 9.38
CA ILE A 45 -8.37 17.60 9.36
C ILE A 45 -9.39 18.34 8.51
N PRO A 46 -10.21 19.22 9.08
CA PRO A 46 -11.21 19.98 8.34
C PRO A 46 -10.59 20.69 7.14
N ASP A 47 -11.24 20.59 5.98
CA ASP A 47 -10.84 21.19 4.71
C ASP A 47 -9.46 20.77 4.17
N ARG A 48 -8.79 19.79 4.82
CA ARG A 48 -7.47 19.26 4.45
C ARG A 48 -7.44 17.74 4.56
N HIS A 49 -8.34 17.05 3.86
CA HIS A 49 -8.47 15.58 3.96
C HIS A 49 -7.19 14.83 3.58
N LEU A 50 -6.43 15.31 2.60
CA LEU A 50 -5.14 14.72 2.20
C LEU A 50 -4.11 14.81 3.34
N ALA A 51 -4.04 15.96 4.03
CA ALA A 51 -3.20 16.10 5.20
C ALA A 51 -3.61 15.12 6.32
N GLY A 52 -4.92 14.91 6.51
CA GLY A 52 -5.43 13.92 7.46
C GLY A 52 -5.01 12.50 7.11
N CYS A 53 -5.07 12.13 5.82
CA CYS A 53 -4.61 10.84 5.32
C CYS A 53 -3.10 10.66 5.56
N SER A 54 -2.29 11.63 5.15
CA SER A 54 -0.83 11.61 5.33
C SER A 54 -0.43 11.53 6.81
N LEU A 55 -1.09 12.29 7.69
CA LEU A 55 -0.85 12.20 9.14
C LEU A 55 -1.22 10.81 9.71
N SER A 56 -2.27 10.19 9.18
CA SER A 56 -2.67 8.84 9.60
C SER A 56 -1.62 7.80 9.24
N HIS A 57 -1.05 7.87 8.03
CA HIS A 57 0.05 7.01 7.63
C HIS A 57 1.33 7.30 8.44
N TYR A 58 1.63 8.58 8.71
CA TYR A 58 2.74 8.95 9.59
C TYR A 58 2.61 8.27 10.97
N ASN A 59 1.45 8.35 11.60
CA ASN A 59 1.21 7.71 12.88
C ASN A 59 1.36 6.18 12.80
N ALA A 60 0.77 5.54 11.77
CA ALA A 60 0.86 4.10 11.60
C ALA A 60 2.31 3.60 11.42
N LEU A 61 3.15 4.37 10.71
CA LEU A 61 4.57 4.06 10.49
C LEU A 61 5.44 4.18 11.76
N HIS A 62 4.89 4.71 12.86
CA HIS A 62 5.58 4.86 14.15
C HIS A 62 5.08 3.90 15.24
N GLU A 63 4.08 3.05 14.95
CA GLU A 63 3.52 2.17 15.96
C GLU A 63 4.50 1.09 16.42
N ILE A 64 5.22 0.49 15.47
CA ILE A 64 6.18 -0.58 15.73
C ILE A 64 7.31 -0.55 14.70
N ASP A 65 8.41 -1.23 15.00
CA ASP A 65 9.50 -1.47 14.04
C ASP A 65 9.14 -2.57 13.03
N PRO A 66 9.66 -2.54 11.77
CA PRO A 66 9.48 -3.61 10.79
C PRO A 66 9.96 -4.98 11.31
N PRO A 67 9.34 -6.10 10.85
CA PRO A 67 8.33 -6.15 9.79
C PRO A 67 6.91 -5.89 10.28
N PHE A 68 6.14 -5.12 9.50
CA PHE A 68 4.71 -4.90 9.69
C PHE A 68 3.99 -4.63 8.36
N ILE A 69 2.66 -4.79 8.37
CA ILE A 69 1.82 -4.44 7.22
C ILE A 69 0.91 -3.28 7.61
N ILE A 70 0.81 -2.26 6.75
CA ILE A 70 -0.19 -1.19 6.90
C ILE A 70 -1.30 -1.41 5.88
N PHE A 71 -2.55 -1.32 6.36
CA PHE A 71 -3.78 -1.38 5.57
C PHE A 71 -4.58 -0.08 5.69
N GLU A 72 -5.18 0.36 4.59
CA GLU A 72 -6.29 1.32 4.61
C GLU A 72 -7.62 0.59 4.85
N ASP A 73 -8.62 1.29 5.40
CA ASP A 73 -9.88 0.69 5.86
C ASP A 73 -10.89 0.35 4.74
N ASP A 74 -10.47 0.45 3.50
CA ASP A 74 -11.23 0.06 2.32
C ASP A 74 -10.61 -1.13 1.56
N CYS A 75 -9.70 -1.84 2.22
CA CYS A 75 -9.15 -3.09 1.71
C CYS A 75 -10.13 -4.25 1.80
N VAL A 76 -10.07 -5.12 0.80
CA VAL A 76 -10.76 -6.44 0.80
C VAL A 76 -9.79 -7.52 0.36
N ILE A 77 -10.02 -8.75 0.84
CA ILE A 77 -9.24 -9.92 0.42
C ILE A 77 -9.65 -10.29 -1.01
N LYS A 78 -8.66 -10.37 -1.89
CA LYS A 78 -8.80 -10.93 -3.23
C LYS A 78 -8.36 -12.40 -3.26
N ASN A 79 -7.23 -12.68 -2.61
CA ASN A 79 -6.64 -13.99 -2.55
C ASN A 79 -6.20 -14.28 -1.10
N ASN A 80 -6.60 -15.41 -0.55
CA ASN A 80 -6.25 -15.79 0.82
C ASN A 80 -5.08 -16.79 0.81
N THR A 81 -3.94 -16.35 0.29
CA THR A 81 -2.68 -17.10 0.31
C THR A 81 -1.69 -16.40 1.23
N PRO A 82 -1.60 -16.80 2.49
CA PRO A 82 -0.83 -16.05 3.48
C PRO A 82 0.68 -16.23 3.37
N GLU A 83 1.15 -17.25 2.65
CA GLU A 83 2.57 -17.53 2.47
C GLU A 83 3.04 -16.94 1.15
N ILE A 84 4.08 -16.11 1.20
CA ILE A 84 4.68 -15.48 0.04
C ILE A 84 6.19 -15.74 0.00
N GLU A 85 6.72 -15.92 -1.20
CA GLU A 85 8.16 -15.97 -1.44
C GLU A 85 8.63 -14.60 -1.93
N ILE A 86 9.63 -14.04 -1.26
CA ILE A 86 10.17 -12.71 -1.56
C ILE A 86 11.70 -12.72 -1.52
N PRO A 87 12.38 -11.83 -2.26
CA PRO A 87 13.84 -11.68 -2.17
C PRO A 87 14.30 -11.32 -0.76
N ASP A 88 15.48 -11.80 -0.38
CA ASP A 88 16.05 -11.56 0.96
C ASP A 88 16.43 -10.10 1.16
N ASP A 89 16.61 -9.35 0.09
CA ASP A 89 16.96 -7.93 0.08
C ASP A 89 15.74 -7.00 -0.08
N ALA A 90 14.52 -7.52 0.03
CA ALA A 90 13.31 -6.72 -0.10
C ALA A 90 13.18 -5.70 1.05
N ASP A 91 13.00 -4.43 0.70
CA ASP A 91 12.69 -3.35 1.64
C ASP A 91 11.20 -3.24 1.92
N ALA A 92 10.37 -3.52 0.91
CA ALA A 92 8.92 -3.55 1.03
C ALA A 92 8.27 -4.40 -0.05
N VAL A 93 7.05 -4.88 0.23
CA VAL A 93 6.20 -5.60 -0.74
C VAL A 93 4.79 -5.01 -0.74
N TYR A 94 4.33 -4.59 -1.90
CA TYR A 94 2.94 -4.20 -2.10
C TYR A 94 2.09 -5.46 -2.24
N LEU A 95 1.24 -5.71 -1.26
CA LEU A 95 0.28 -6.82 -1.21
C LEU A 95 -1.02 -6.49 -1.95
N GLY A 96 -1.30 -5.19 -2.08
CA GLY A 96 -2.29 -4.60 -2.97
C GLY A 96 -1.58 -3.70 -3.97
N VAL A 97 -1.98 -3.73 -5.24
CA VAL A 97 -1.27 -3.04 -6.33
C VAL A 97 -2.16 -2.02 -7.02
N SER A 98 -1.55 -1.10 -7.74
CA SER A 98 -2.20 -0.10 -8.55
C SER A 98 -1.70 -0.12 -9.99
N SER A 99 -2.57 0.18 -10.95
CA SER A 99 -2.18 0.42 -12.34
C SER A 99 -1.66 1.84 -12.58
N TRP A 100 -1.78 2.71 -11.57
CA TRP A 100 -1.34 4.08 -11.65
C TRP A 100 0.06 4.23 -11.10
N GLY A 101 0.86 5.04 -11.81
CA GLY A 101 2.24 5.37 -11.46
C GLY A 101 2.49 6.86 -11.47
N ARG A 102 3.60 7.27 -10.86
CA ARG A 102 4.07 8.65 -10.78
C ARG A 102 5.31 8.83 -11.64
N MET A 103 5.28 9.74 -12.62
CA MET A 103 6.41 10.04 -13.49
C MET A 103 6.39 11.49 -13.95
N ASN A 104 7.51 12.18 -13.83
CA ASN A 104 7.67 13.58 -14.25
C ASN A 104 6.60 14.52 -13.69
N ALA A 105 6.32 14.40 -12.39
CA ALA A 105 5.28 15.15 -11.68
C ALA A 105 3.83 14.88 -12.14
N HIS A 106 3.60 13.84 -12.95
CA HIS A 106 2.26 13.41 -13.38
C HIS A 106 1.93 12.04 -12.84
N SER A 107 0.66 11.82 -12.53
CA SER A 107 0.09 10.51 -12.17
C SER A 107 -0.75 9.97 -13.31
N GLY A 108 -0.64 8.69 -13.62
CA GLY A 108 -1.37 8.08 -14.72
C GLY A 108 -1.10 6.57 -14.87
N PRO A 109 -1.68 5.93 -15.90
CA PRO A 109 -1.57 4.49 -16.11
C PRO A 109 -0.21 4.10 -16.74
N PHE A 110 0.87 4.36 -16.05
CA PHE A 110 2.23 4.11 -16.52
C PHE A 110 3.17 3.59 -15.41
N VAL A 111 2.76 2.57 -14.69
CA VAL A 111 3.63 1.91 -13.71
C VAL A 111 4.84 1.30 -14.43
N GLN A 112 6.02 1.64 -13.93
CA GLN A 112 7.29 1.03 -14.35
C GLN A 112 7.62 -0.14 -13.45
N TYR A 113 8.00 -1.25 -14.06
CA TYR A 113 8.31 -2.48 -13.33
C TYR A 113 9.37 -3.31 -14.05
N GLU A 114 9.96 -4.22 -13.30
CA GLU A 114 10.84 -5.29 -13.79
C GLU A 114 10.31 -6.63 -13.29
N LYS A 115 10.21 -7.63 -14.19
CA LYS A 115 9.78 -8.98 -13.80
C LYS A 115 10.90 -9.65 -13.01
N VAL A 116 10.59 -10.11 -11.81
CA VAL A 116 11.48 -10.94 -11.00
C VAL A 116 11.23 -12.41 -11.31
N ASP A 117 9.98 -12.85 -11.15
CA ASP A 117 9.52 -14.20 -11.47
C ASP A 117 8.03 -14.21 -11.86
N GLU A 118 7.36 -15.37 -11.79
CA GLU A 118 5.93 -15.49 -12.13
C GLU A 118 5.00 -14.83 -11.08
N ASN A 119 5.47 -14.66 -9.85
CA ASN A 119 4.65 -14.19 -8.74
C ASN A 119 4.98 -12.75 -8.34
N LEU A 120 6.14 -12.24 -8.73
CA LEU A 120 6.69 -11.01 -8.20
C LEU A 120 7.28 -10.12 -9.29
N VAL A 121 7.06 -8.83 -9.14
CA VAL A 121 7.71 -7.77 -9.92
C VAL A 121 8.37 -6.76 -8.98
N ARG A 122 9.47 -6.18 -9.41
CA ARG A 122 10.03 -4.97 -8.81
C ARG A 122 9.33 -3.75 -9.39
N VAL A 123 8.90 -2.82 -8.54
CA VAL A 123 8.20 -1.59 -8.96
C VAL A 123 9.03 -0.35 -8.67
N TYR A 124 8.85 0.68 -9.50
CA TYR A 124 9.71 1.88 -9.47
C TYR A 124 8.96 3.18 -9.28
N ASN A 125 7.62 3.19 -9.47
CA ASN A 125 6.81 4.40 -9.42
C ASN A 125 5.32 4.14 -9.19
N MET A 126 4.96 2.99 -8.62
CA MET A 126 3.57 2.59 -8.43
C MET A 126 2.91 3.37 -7.29
N LEU A 127 1.75 3.98 -7.58
CA LEU A 127 0.90 4.64 -6.59
C LEU A 127 0.09 3.63 -5.79
N GLY A 128 -0.55 4.14 -4.73
CA GLY A 128 -1.39 3.37 -3.81
C GLY A 128 -0.65 3.01 -2.53
N ALA A 129 -1.39 2.97 -1.43
CA ALA A 129 -0.83 2.66 -0.11
C ALA A 129 -1.76 1.74 0.72
N HIS A 130 -2.73 1.12 0.07
CA HIS A 130 -3.82 0.42 0.76
C HIS A 130 -3.42 -0.91 1.42
N ALA A 131 -2.32 -1.56 1.00
CA ALA A 131 -1.78 -2.75 1.65
C ALA A 131 -0.27 -2.90 1.34
N ILE A 132 0.59 -2.45 2.25
CA ILE A 132 2.05 -2.48 2.08
C ILE A 132 2.68 -3.21 3.25
N LEU A 133 3.50 -4.22 2.95
CA LEU A 133 4.41 -4.88 3.88
C LEU A 133 5.74 -4.10 3.91
N TYR A 134 6.08 -3.59 5.06
CA TYR A 134 7.36 -2.92 5.35
C TYR A 134 8.31 -3.93 6.00
N LEU A 135 9.50 -4.11 5.43
CA LEU A 135 10.49 -5.08 5.88
C LEU A 135 11.76 -4.41 6.42
N ASN A 136 12.03 -3.18 5.97
CA ASN A 136 13.26 -2.47 6.24
C ASN A 136 12.97 -1.14 6.96
N GLN A 137 13.74 -0.87 8.04
CA GLN A 137 13.57 0.33 8.85
C GLN A 137 13.92 1.61 8.10
N GLU A 138 14.88 1.58 7.19
CA GLU A 138 15.27 2.76 6.41
C GLU A 138 14.15 3.16 5.45
N TYR A 139 13.55 2.18 4.75
CA TYR A 139 12.40 2.43 3.88
C TYR A 139 11.19 2.95 4.68
N ALA A 140 10.85 2.32 5.80
CA ALA A 140 9.76 2.76 6.67
C ALA A 140 9.98 4.19 7.17
N SER A 141 11.21 4.52 7.59
CA SER A 141 11.58 5.87 8.04
C SER A 141 11.51 6.91 6.92
N MET A 142 11.87 6.53 5.69
CA MET A 142 11.72 7.42 4.54
C MET A 142 10.24 7.66 4.21
N CYS A 143 9.43 6.62 4.20
CA CYS A 143 7.97 6.74 4.03
C CYS A 143 7.34 7.62 5.12
N SER A 144 7.80 7.49 6.37
CA SER A 144 7.35 8.35 7.47
C SER A 144 7.65 9.83 7.23
N ARG A 145 8.86 10.17 6.80
CA ARG A 145 9.21 11.57 6.45
C ARG A 145 8.39 12.11 5.30
N ILE A 146 8.10 11.27 4.31
CA ILE A 146 7.23 11.63 3.19
C ILE A 146 5.80 11.87 3.66
N ALA A 147 5.27 11.02 4.54
CA ALA A 147 3.94 11.19 5.10
C ALA A 147 3.84 12.47 5.95
N GLN A 148 4.88 12.81 6.72
CA GLN A 148 4.96 14.07 7.44
C GLN A 148 4.97 15.27 6.47
N ASN A 149 5.76 15.22 5.41
CA ASN A 149 5.78 16.27 4.39
C ASN A 149 4.41 16.40 3.70
N GLY A 150 3.76 15.27 3.35
CA GLY A 150 2.41 15.27 2.78
C GLY A 150 1.37 15.92 3.72
N TYR A 151 1.52 15.74 5.04
CA TYR A 151 0.72 16.48 6.01
C TYR A 151 0.97 18.00 5.94
N ASP A 152 2.22 18.42 5.86
CA ASP A 152 2.59 19.84 5.86
C ASP A 152 2.06 20.56 4.62
N ILE A 153 2.16 19.97 3.44
CA ILE A 153 1.74 20.55 2.16
C ILE A 153 0.33 20.17 1.71
N ALA A 154 -0.37 19.32 2.47
CA ALA A 154 -1.69 18.76 2.15
C ALA A 154 -1.72 18.00 0.81
N ASP A 155 -0.79 17.08 0.61
CA ASP A 155 -0.69 16.22 -0.57
C ASP A 155 -0.78 14.74 -0.19
N HIS A 156 -0.98 13.89 -1.18
CA HIS A 156 -1.03 12.44 -1.02
C HIS A 156 0.37 11.86 -0.71
N GLN A 157 0.48 11.10 0.38
CA GLN A 157 1.72 10.43 0.76
C GLN A 157 2.16 9.37 -0.27
N ASP A 158 1.22 8.71 -0.94
CA ASP A 158 1.52 7.66 -1.91
C ASP A 158 2.27 8.18 -3.15
N ILE A 159 2.10 9.47 -3.49
CA ILE A 159 2.91 10.14 -4.52
C ILE A 159 4.39 10.07 -4.16
N GLY A 160 4.74 10.50 -2.96
CA GLY A 160 6.12 10.46 -2.51
C GLY A 160 6.63 9.03 -2.29
N PHE A 161 5.77 8.11 -1.83
CA PHE A 161 6.12 6.69 -1.75
C PHE A 161 6.49 6.12 -3.12
N ALA A 162 5.71 6.44 -4.16
CA ALA A 162 6.00 6.04 -5.53
C ALA A 162 7.33 6.61 -6.06
N GLU A 163 7.65 7.87 -5.71
CA GLU A 163 8.88 8.53 -6.17
C GLU A 163 10.16 7.93 -5.56
N ILE A 164 10.08 7.34 -4.37
CA ILE A 164 11.25 6.74 -3.71
C ILE A 164 11.43 5.26 -4.04
N GLN A 165 10.47 4.56 -4.62
CA GLN A 165 10.56 3.12 -4.92
C GLN A 165 11.82 2.77 -5.73
N ARG A 166 12.28 3.67 -6.60
CA ARG A 166 13.48 3.48 -7.43
C ARG A 166 14.80 3.41 -6.65
N TYR A 167 14.81 3.87 -5.41
CA TYR A 167 16.01 3.91 -4.56
C TYR A 167 16.04 2.75 -3.56
N PHE A 168 15.00 1.93 -3.53
CA PHE A 168 14.83 0.80 -2.63
C PHE A 168 14.43 -0.46 -3.41
N ASN A 169 14.56 -1.62 -2.78
CA ASN A 169 14.11 -2.89 -3.33
C ASN A 169 12.62 -3.09 -3.00
N VAL A 170 11.76 -2.41 -3.75
CA VAL A 170 10.31 -2.45 -3.55
C VAL A 170 9.68 -3.37 -4.57
N TYR A 171 8.93 -4.34 -4.09
CA TYR A 171 8.28 -5.35 -4.90
C TYR A 171 6.76 -5.25 -4.85
N ALA A 172 6.10 -5.89 -5.80
CA ALA A 172 4.65 -6.05 -5.82
C ALA A 172 4.28 -7.46 -6.29
N LEU A 173 3.22 -8.01 -5.72
CA LEU A 173 2.71 -9.32 -6.14
C LEU A 173 2.03 -9.21 -7.52
N ASN A 174 2.33 -10.11 -8.43
CA ASN A 174 1.64 -10.21 -9.72
C ASN A 174 0.15 -10.53 -9.56
N ASP A 175 -0.18 -11.39 -8.59
CA ASP A 175 -1.53 -11.65 -8.15
C ASP A 175 -1.72 -11.07 -6.74
N PRO A 176 -2.26 -9.84 -6.61
CA PRO A 176 -2.35 -9.18 -5.32
C PRO A 176 -3.28 -9.92 -4.37
N LEU A 177 -2.94 -9.89 -3.08
CA LEU A 177 -3.76 -10.50 -2.02
C LEU A 177 -4.93 -9.61 -1.63
N PHE A 178 -4.76 -8.31 -1.78
CA PHE A 178 -5.76 -7.31 -1.40
C PHE A 178 -6.00 -6.33 -2.54
N TYR A 179 -7.17 -5.73 -2.56
CA TYR A 179 -7.46 -4.59 -3.41
C TYR A 179 -8.34 -3.58 -2.69
N GLN A 180 -8.33 -2.37 -3.16
CA GLN A 180 -9.05 -1.24 -2.60
C GLN A 180 -10.46 -1.16 -3.20
N THR A 181 -11.48 -0.91 -2.38
CA THR A 181 -12.89 -0.85 -2.81
C THR A 181 -13.43 0.56 -2.98
N SER A 182 -12.75 1.57 -2.43
CA SER A 182 -13.12 2.98 -2.58
C SER A 182 -12.00 3.82 -3.15
N SER A 183 -12.31 4.97 -3.69
CA SER A 183 -11.34 5.91 -4.24
C SER A 183 -11.32 7.22 -3.47
N ASN A 184 -10.13 7.78 -3.31
CA ASN A 184 -9.91 9.15 -2.81
C ASN A 184 -10.65 9.50 -1.52
N GLY A 185 -10.82 8.54 -0.61
CA GLY A 185 -11.46 8.76 0.68
C GLY A 185 -12.95 9.11 0.63
N THR A 186 -13.61 8.96 -0.51
CA THR A 186 -15.03 9.30 -0.68
C THR A 186 -15.98 8.23 -0.17
N ASN A 187 -15.49 7.04 0.14
CA ASN A 187 -16.29 5.84 0.44
C ASN A 187 -17.20 5.38 -0.72
N GLU A 188 -17.02 5.94 -1.90
CA GLU A 188 -17.73 5.50 -3.09
C GLU A 188 -17.02 4.27 -3.67
N PRO A 189 -17.78 3.28 -4.14
CA PRO A 189 -17.19 2.14 -4.84
C PRO A 189 -16.34 2.61 -6.03
N LEU A 190 -15.20 1.96 -6.28
CA LEU A 190 -14.36 2.21 -7.45
C LEU A 190 -15.03 1.71 -8.73
N THR A 191 -16.19 2.27 -9.07
CA THR A 191 -16.99 1.81 -10.23
C THR A 191 -16.32 2.09 -11.56
N SER A 192 -15.49 3.14 -11.63
CA SER A 192 -14.72 3.51 -12.82
C SER A 192 -13.30 2.93 -12.83
N TYR A 193 -12.92 2.20 -11.80
CA TYR A 193 -11.61 1.64 -11.60
C TYR A 193 -11.72 0.13 -11.46
N PRO A 194 -11.66 -0.64 -12.53
CA PRO A 194 -11.76 -2.10 -12.48
C PRO A 194 -10.49 -2.64 -11.82
N THR A 195 -10.46 -2.60 -10.48
CA THR A 195 -9.30 -2.84 -9.64
C THR A 195 -8.59 -4.13 -9.96
N GLN A 196 -9.34 -5.24 -10.09
CA GLN A 196 -8.74 -6.53 -10.41
C GLN A 196 -8.08 -6.57 -11.79
N GLU A 197 -8.70 -5.94 -12.77
CA GLU A 197 -8.20 -5.94 -14.14
C GLU A 197 -7.07 -4.95 -14.37
N LEU A 198 -7.07 -3.81 -13.70
CA LEU A 198 -6.05 -2.79 -13.84
C LEU A 198 -4.83 -3.03 -12.95
N MET A 199 -4.92 -3.97 -12.02
CA MET A 199 -3.86 -4.28 -11.06
C MET A 199 -2.92 -5.40 -11.54
N GLN A 200 -2.76 -5.59 -12.85
CA GLN A 200 -1.87 -6.62 -13.37
C GLN A 200 -0.71 -6.01 -14.15
N PRO A 201 0.53 -6.38 -13.84
CA PRO A 201 1.72 -5.79 -14.46
C PRO A 201 1.84 -6.05 -15.96
N HIS A 202 1.10 -7.04 -16.50
CA HIS A 202 1.15 -7.39 -17.93
C HIS A 202 0.28 -6.51 -18.83
N ARG A 203 -0.46 -5.57 -18.26
CA ARG A 203 -1.34 -4.69 -19.04
C ARG A 203 -0.56 -3.69 -19.86
N SER A 204 -1.16 -3.23 -20.97
CA SER A 204 -0.52 -2.32 -21.91
C SER A 204 -0.11 -0.97 -21.33
N PHE A 205 -0.71 -0.57 -20.21
CA PHE A 205 -0.37 0.66 -19.48
C PHE A 205 0.78 0.51 -18.49
N TRP A 206 1.17 -0.73 -18.12
CA TRP A 206 2.39 -0.98 -17.38
C TRP A 206 3.56 -1.03 -18.35
N LYS A 207 4.62 -0.31 -18.07
CA LYS A 207 5.79 -0.21 -18.92
C LYS A 207 6.97 -0.90 -18.26
N PRO A 208 7.63 -1.85 -18.94
CA PRO A 208 8.92 -2.34 -18.48
C PRO A 208 9.88 -1.18 -18.26
N THR A 209 10.61 -1.20 -17.16
CA THR A 209 11.62 -0.18 -16.91
C THR A 209 12.75 -0.35 -17.89
N ALA A 210 13.07 0.70 -18.64
CA ALA A 210 14.33 0.75 -19.35
C ALA A 210 15.44 0.85 -18.29
N LEU A 211 16.30 -0.13 -18.26
CA LEU A 211 17.51 -0.07 -17.43
C LEU A 211 18.34 1.12 -17.92
N TYR A 212 18.53 2.13 -17.08
CA TYR A 212 19.41 3.25 -17.31
C TYR A 212 20.82 2.91 -16.84
#